data_41179cc15733ce28974c7404b0278b14
#
_entry.id   41179cc15733ce28974c7404b0278b14
#
_cell.length_a   1.000
_cell.length_b   1.000
_cell.length_c   1.000
_cell.angle_alpha   90.00
_cell.angle_beta   90.00
_cell.angle_gamma   90.00
#
_symmetry.space_group_name_H-M   'P 1'
#
loop_
_entity.id
_entity.type
_entity.pdbx_description
1 polymer ?
#
loop_
_entity_poly.entity_id
_entity_poly.type
_entity_poly.pdbx_seq_one_letter_code
_entity_poly.pdbx_strand_id
1 'polypeptide(L)'
;MNHSFTADMSFNPRHIIVLFAGLVLSVLIGSIASAQVDGFTEPFRTIELSSDEAGALAKLSVEEGQAVSAGEVIASLDTRVQELQLEIASQAVERSSQLVAAEATLEKRRAVANRLRELASQGHARDSELMRAELELSIAEAQVMSAKEEKAVHEIEKRRAQVLLDRRRVKSPFDGMIAKLHRQEGEFLSPLKPEIATLVQVDRLLARFMVPSSQVDQFEVGAAVEIELENGRIVDGKVYRIGIVTDAQSGTVELKLVIENPNNEIRSGEICSLKI
;
A
#
# COMPACT_ATOMS: atom_id res chain seq x y z
N MET A 1 54.79 -39.76 -84.07
CA MET A 1 55.23 -40.62 -83.01
C MET A 1 54.35 -40.43 -81.82
N ASN A 2 53.51 -41.40 -81.60
CA ASN A 2 52.50 -41.44 -80.49
C ASN A 2 53.15 -41.70 -79.17
N HIS A 3 52.74 -40.97 -78.12
CA HIS A 3 52.77 -41.48 -76.75
C HIS A 3 51.47 -41.06 -76.02
N SER A 4 50.59 -42.02 -75.93
CA SER A 4 49.43 -42.00 -75.09
C SER A 4 49.85 -42.29 -73.64
N PHE A 5 49.49 -41.41 -72.72
CA PHE A 5 49.63 -41.63 -71.28
C PHE A 5 48.23 -41.85 -70.71
N THR A 6 47.90 -43.06 -70.41
CA THR A 6 46.68 -43.43 -69.64
C THR A 6 47.03 -43.46 -68.18
N ALA A 7 46.46 -42.52 -67.39
CA ALA A 7 46.50 -42.53 -65.91
C ALA A 7 45.32 -43.34 -65.40
N ASP A 8 45.58 -44.48 -64.83
CA ASP A 8 44.62 -45.34 -64.18
C ASP A 8 44.34 -44.77 -62.74
N MET A 9 43.19 -44.20 -62.53
CA MET A 9 42.76 -43.70 -61.23
C MET A 9 41.81 -44.69 -60.58
N SER A 10 42.44 -45.66 -59.79
CA SER A 10 41.68 -46.59 -58.99
C SER A 10 40.94 -45.86 -57.83
N PHE A 11 39.66 -45.72 -57.96
CA PHE A 11 38.77 -45.11 -56.97
C PHE A 11 38.44 -46.09 -55.87
N ASN A 12 38.98 -45.86 -54.65
CA ASN A 12 38.76 -46.77 -53.49
C ASN A 12 37.47 -46.35 -52.76
N PRO A 13 36.39 -47.17 -52.79
CA PRO A 13 35.07 -46.80 -52.23
C PRO A 13 35.04 -46.64 -50.69
N ARG A 14 36.10 -46.99 -49.99
CA ARG A 14 36.20 -46.88 -48.55
C ARG A 14 36.39 -45.46 -48.06
N HIS A 15 36.91 -44.53 -48.86
CA HIS A 15 37.07 -43.09 -48.47
C HIS A 15 35.80 -42.25 -48.63
N ILE A 16 34.86 -42.69 -49.47
CA ILE A 16 33.58 -41.99 -49.67
C ILE A 16 32.67 -42.22 -48.48
N ILE A 17 32.66 -43.40 -47.85
CA ILE A 17 31.84 -43.77 -46.71
C ILE A 17 32.26 -42.95 -45.45
N VAL A 18 33.56 -42.72 -45.24
CA VAL A 18 34.06 -41.96 -44.09
C VAL A 18 33.78 -40.47 -44.21
N LEU A 19 33.80 -39.89 -45.42
CA LEU A 19 33.46 -38.48 -45.68
C LEU A 19 31.96 -38.22 -45.52
N PHE A 20 31.06 -39.14 -45.86
CA PHE A 20 29.61 -39.02 -45.65
C PHE A 20 29.21 -39.22 -44.19
N ALA A 21 29.90 -40.10 -43.45
CA ALA A 21 29.64 -40.29 -42.00
C ALA A 21 30.08 -39.06 -41.18
N GLY A 22 31.13 -38.33 -41.56
CA GLY A 22 31.56 -37.09 -40.93
C GLY A 22 30.62 -35.90 -41.19
N LEU A 23 30.00 -35.81 -42.37
CA LEU A 23 29.08 -34.74 -42.73
C LEU A 23 27.71 -34.91 -42.08
N VAL A 24 27.26 -36.14 -41.82
CA VAL A 24 25.95 -36.39 -41.14
C VAL A 24 26.05 -36.18 -39.64
N LEU A 25 27.23 -36.33 -39.03
CA LEU A 25 27.41 -36.12 -37.58
C LEU A 25 27.53 -34.64 -37.19
N SER A 26 27.92 -33.75 -38.13
CA SER A 26 28.03 -32.31 -37.88
C SER A 26 26.67 -31.55 -37.96
N VAL A 27 25.60 -32.16 -38.45
CA VAL A 27 24.25 -31.54 -38.55
C VAL A 27 23.39 -31.82 -37.31
N LEU A 28 23.81 -32.69 -36.40
CA LEU A 28 23.02 -33.03 -35.19
C LEU A 28 23.39 -32.24 -33.94
N ILE A 29 24.25 -31.22 -34.00
CA ILE A 29 24.37 -30.22 -32.97
C ILE A 29 23.35 -29.14 -33.30
N GLY A 30 22.07 -29.50 -33.24
CA GLY A 30 20.99 -28.56 -33.22
C GLY A 30 21.21 -27.71 -31.99
N SER A 31 21.54 -26.41 -32.18
CA SER A 31 21.48 -25.42 -31.14
C SER A 31 20.09 -25.52 -30.51
N ILE A 32 20.04 -25.94 -29.27
CA ILE A 32 18.84 -25.74 -28.45
C ILE A 32 18.69 -24.23 -28.39
N ALA A 33 17.94 -23.64 -29.32
CA ALA A 33 17.52 -22.25 -29.24
C ALA A 33 16.63 -22.21 -28.00
N SER A 34 17.21 -21.82 -26.87
CA SER A 34 16.42 -21.46 -25.70
C SER A 34 15.49 -20.33 -26.15
N ALA A 35 14.21 -20.58 -26.14
CA ALA A 35 13.24 -19.54 -26.46
C ALA A 35 13.36 -18.44 -25.39
N GLN A 36 13.60 -17.23 -25.86
CA GLN A 36 13.70 -16.04 -25.00
C GLN A 36 12.38 -15.27 -25.12
N VAL A 37 11.81 -14.90 -23.98
CA VAL A 37 10.61 -14.09 -23.90
C VAL A 37 11.00 -12.74 -23.34
N ASP A 38 10.74 -11.70 -24.10
CA ASP A 38 10.98 -10.34 -23.67
C ASP A 38 9.82 -9.82 -22.83
N GLY A 39 10.16 -9.00 -21.86
CA GLY A 39 9.26 -8.35 -20.95
C GLY A 39 9.81 -6.98 -20.53
N PHE A 40 9.20 -6.38 -19.55
CA PHE A 40 9.63 -5.11 -18.98
C PHE A 40 9.35 -5.04 -17.49
N THR A 41 10.14 -4.22 -16.81
CA THR A 41 9.99 -3.97 -15.39
C THR A 41 8.91 -2.90 -15.15
N GLU A 42 8.07 -3.12 -14.14
CA GLU A 42 7.06 -2.17 -13.65
C GLU A 42 7.30 -1.91 -12.16
N PRO A 43 6.86 -0.75 -11.61
CA PRO A 43 6.88 -0.57 -10.17
C PRO A 43 6.04 -1.68 -9.50
N PHE A 44 6.45 -2.10 -8.30
CA PHE A 44 5.68 -3.10 -7.56
C PHE A 44 4.26 -2.60 -7.25
N ARG A 45 4.12 -1.30 -6.97
CA ARG A 45 2.84 -0.59 -6.81
C ARG A 45 2.92 0.77 -7.45
N THR A 46 1.81 1.18 -8.04
CA THR A 46 1.60 2.55 -8.53
C THR A 46 0.23 2.99 -8.05
N ILE A 47 0.16 4.14 -7.39
CA ILE A 47 -1.11 4.76 -7.00
C ILE A 47 -1.10 6.25 -7.33
N GLU A 48 -2.26 6.77 -7.61
CA GLU A 48 -2.50 8.21 -7.71
C GLU A 48 -3.01 8.71 -6.36
N LEU A 49 -2.16 9.49 -5.67
CA LEU A 49 -2.52 10.16 -4.44
C LEU A 49 -3.52 11.27 -4.76
N SER A 50 -4.68 11.18 -4.16
CA SER A 50 -5.79 12.11 -4.36
C SER A 50 -6.34 12.61 -3.03
N SER A 51 -7.05 13.73 -3.08
CA SER A 51 -7.81 14.24 -1.94
C SER A 51 -9.29 13.89 -2.10
N ASP A 52 -9.92 13.40 -1.05
CA ASP A 52 -11.38 13.21 -0.97
C ASP A 52 -12.12 14.51 -0.64
N GLU A 53 -11.40 15.60 -0.32
CA GLU A 53 -11.97 16.90 -0.01
C GLU A 53 -11.66 17.90 -1.13
N ALA A 54 -12.63 18.75 -1.47
CA ALA A 54 -12.40 19.88 -2.35
C ALA A 54 -11.80 21.05 -1.57
N GLY A 55 -10.91 21.80 -2.22
CA GLY A 55 -10.31 22.98 -1.61
C GLY A 55 -9.04 23.46 -2.31
N ALA A 56 -8.52 24.60 -1.87
CA ALA A 56 -7.23 25.09 -2.33
C ALA A 56 -6.10 24.25 -1.74
N LEU A 57 -5.13 23.83 -2.59
CA LEU A 57 -3.90 23.18 -2.17
C LEU A 57 -3.00 24.23 -1.51
N ALA A 58 -2.94 24.20 -0.18
CA ALA A 58 -2.20 25.20 0.58
C ALA A 58 -0.70 24.91 0.61
N LYS A 59 -0.32 23.63 0.62
CA LYS A 59 1.08 23.20 0.68
C LYS A 59 1.28 21.87 -0.04
N LEU A 60 2.38 21.81 -0.79
CA LEU A 60 2.93 20.60 -1.37
C LEU A 60 4.31 20.37 -0.72
N SER A 61 4.46 19.27 0.05
CA SER A 61 5.64 19.07 0.90
C SER A 61 6.72 18.20 0.26
N VAL A 62 6.54 17.83 -1.02
CA VAL A 62 7.42 16.89 -1.73
C VAL A 62 7.71 17.36 -3.15
N GLU A 63 8.79 16.83 -3.72
CA GLU A 63 9.22 17.07 -5.10
C GLU A 63 9.20 15.76 -5.91
N GLU A 64 9.17 15.88 -7.25
CA GLU A 64 9.32 14.72 -8.14
C GLU A 64 10.69 14.04 -7.93
N GLY A 65 10.70 12.73 -7.85
CA GLY A 65 11.89 11.92 -7.54
C GLY A 65 12.21 11.80 -6.05
N GLN A 66 11.47 12.47 -5.16
CA GLN A 66 11.69 12.37 -3.71
C GLN A 66 11.18 11.04 -3.14
N ALA A 67 11.98 10.41 -2.27
CA ALA A 67 11.55 9.28 -1.46
C ALA A 67 10.69 9.76 -0.29
N VAL A 68 9.62 9.03 0.01
CA VAL A 68 8.67 9.33 1.08
C VAL A 68 8.36 8.08 1.89
N SER A 69 8.07 8.26 3.17
CA SER A 69 7.72 7.18 4.09
C SER A 69 6.20 7.04 4.26
N ALA A 70 5.76 5.84 4.65
CA ALA A 70 4.37 5.59 5.00
C ALA A 70 3.89 6.54 6.11
N GLY A 71 2.74 7.19 5.91
CA GLY A 71 2.19 8.19 6.83
C GLY A 71 2.74 9.61 6.68
N GLU A 72 3.77 9.83 5.87
CA GLU A 72 4.31 11.17 5.57
C GLU A 72 3.29 12.02 4.84
N VAL A 73 3.18 13.30 5.22
CA VAL A 73 2.25 14.25 4.60
C VAL A 73 2.85 14.75 3.29
N ILE A 74 2.22 14.38 2.19
CA ILE A 74 2.61 14.77 0.82
C ILE A 74 2.08 16.16 0.48
N ALA A 75 0.82 16.41 0.83
CA ALA A 75 0.14 17.66 0.52
C ALA A 75 -0.91 17.99 1.59
N SER A 76 -1.22 19.27 1.75
CA SER A 76 -2.31 19.74 2.60
C SER A 76 -3.16 20.78 1.89
N LEU A 77 -4.47 20.64 2.02
CA LEU A 77 -5.43 21.67 1.68
C LEU A 77 -5.42 22.78 2.72
N ASP A 78 -6.14 23.88 2.47
CA ASP A 78 -6.35 24.93 3.47
C ASP A 78 -7.12 24.36 4.69
N THR A 79 -6.45 24.32 5.85
CA THR A 79 -6.92 23.70 7.09
C THR A 79 -7.45 24.70 8.12
N ARG A 80 -7.36 26.01 7.88
CA ARG A 80 -7.64 27.05 8.86
C ARG A 80 -9.00 26.94 9.54
N VAL A 81 -10.04 26.63 8.78
CA VAL A 81 -11.40 26.45 9.32
C VAL A 81 -11.50 25.22 10.20
N GLN A 82 -10.91 24.09 9.77
CA GLN A 82 -10.95 22.83 10.50
C GLN A 82 -10.11 22.88 11.78
N GLU A 83 -9.00 23.60 11.77
CA GLU A 83 -8.17 23.83 12.96
C GLU A 83 -8.93 24.63 14.02
N LEU A 84 -9.64 25.70 13.62
CA LEU A 84 -10.52 26.45 14.54
C LEU A 84 -11.67 25.60 15.07
N GLN A 85 -12.27 24.75 14.22
CA GLN A 85 -13.33 23.83 14.65
C GLN A 85 -12.82 22.82 15.68
N LEU A 86 -11.62 22.26 15.48
CA LEU A 86 -10.99 21.37 16.43
C LEU A 86 -10.66 22.08 17.75
N GLU A 87 -10.19 23.32 17.70
CA GLU A 87 -9.92 24.13 18.88
C GLU A 87 -11.19 24.35 19.70
N ILE A 88 -12.29 24.78 19.06
CA ILE A 88 -13.60 24.99 19.71
C ILE A 88 -14.07 23.69 20.38
N ALA A 89 -14.04 22.56 19.66
CA ALA A 89 -14.45 21.25 20.18
C ALA A 89 -13.55 20.79 21.34
N SER A 90 -12.24 21.08 21.27
CA SER A 90 -11.29 20.75 22.34
C SER A 90 -11.57 21.54 23.61
N GLN A 91 -11.86 22.84 23.48
CA GLN A 91 -12.26 23.68 24.61
C GLN A 91 -13.58 23.24 25.25
N ALA A 92 -14.55 22.72 24.46
CA ALA A 92 -15.79 22.17 25.00
C ALA A 92 -15.55 20.96 25.89
N VAL A 93 -14.62 20.06 25.52
CA VAL A 93 -14.21 18.90 26.36
C VAL A 93 -13.53 19.36 27.64
N GLU A 94 -12.67 20.38 27.58
CA GLU A 94 -11.92 20.89 28.74
C GLU A 94 -12.80 21.62 29.73
N ARG A 95 -13.90 22.26 29.28
CA ARG A 95 -14.89 22.93 30.13
C ARG A 95 -15.79 21.96 30.91
N SER A 96 -15.22 20.89 31.46
CA SER A 96 -15.94 19.88 32.26
C SER A 96 -16.26 20.35 33.70
N SER A 97 -16.32 21.69 33.96
CA SER A 97 -16.68 22.27 35.29
C SER A 97 -18.03 21.76 35.79
N GLN A 98 -18.96 21.46 34.91
CA GLN A 98 -20.28 20.91 35.23
C GLN A 98 -20.17 19.49 35.83
N LEU A 99 -19.34 18.62 35.25
CA LEU A 99 -19.08 17.28 35.80
C LEU A 99 -18.42 17.36 37.17
N VAL A 100 -17.41 18.21 37.34
CA VAL A 100 -16.73 18.41 38.63
C VAL A 100 -17.71 18.90 39.72
N ALA A 101 -18.58 19.84 39.39
CA ALA A 101 -19.60 20.36 40.30
C ALA A 101 -20.64 19.29 40.66
N ALA A 102 -21.07 18.50 39.68
CA ALA A 102 -22.01 17.39 39.91
C ALA A 102 -21.39 16.31 40.82
N GLU A 103 -20.11 15.93 40.58
CA GLU A 103 -19.38 14.95 41.39
C GLU A 103 -19.18 15.43 42.83
N ALA A 104 -18.83 16.71 43.03
CA ALA A 104 -18.73 17.30 44.37
C ALA A 104 -20.08 17.30 45.10
N THR A 105 -21.17 17.59 44.36
CA THR A 105 -22.53 17.52 44.91
C THR A 105 -22.92 16.10 45.31
N LEU A 106 -22.64 15.11 44.46
CA LEU A 106 -22.90 13.70 44.72
C LEU A 106 -22.16 13.25 45.97
N GLU A 107 -20.88 13.57 46.12
CA GLU A 107 -20.08 13.18 47.30
C GLU A 107 -20.71 13.72 48.56
N LYS A 108 -21.13 14.99 48.60
CA LYS A 108 -21.82 15.61 49.74
C LYS A 108 -23.15 14.90 50.05
N ARG A 109 -23.99 14.62 49.01
CA ARG A 109 -25.30 13.96 49.24
C ARG A 109 -25.14 12.52 49.73
N ARG A 110 -24.12 11.83 49.19
CA ARG A 110 -23.76 10.45 49.63
C ARG A 110 -23.33 10.41 51.09
N ALA A 111 -22.51 11.36 51.53
CA ALA A 111 -22.11 11.45 52.92
C ALA A 111 -23.31 11.69 53.89
N VAL A 112 -24.25 12.57 53.48
CA VAL A 112 -25.48 12.86 54.27
C VAL A 112 -26.38 11.63 54.35
N ALA A 113 -26.64 10.94 53.21
CA ALA A 113 -27.47 9.74 53.19
C ALA A 113 -26.88 8.61 54.02
N ASN A 114 -25.58 8.37 53.94
CA ASN A 114 -24.89 7.35 54.75
C ASN A 114 -24.99 7.63 56.24
N ARG A 115 -24.79 8.89 56.66
CA ARG A 115 -24.92 9.28 58.07
C ARG A 115 -26.35 9.10 58.57
N LEU A 116 -27.39 9.45 57.80
CA LEU A 116 -28.79 9.27 58.18
C LEU A 116 -29.18 7.79 58.23
N ARG A 117 -28.65 6.93 57.36
CA ARG A 117 -28.82 5.45 57.44
C ARG A 117 -28.27 4.89 58.77
N GLU A 118 -27.08 5.35 59.17
CA GLU A 118 -26.48 4.94 60.43
C GLU A 118 -27.34 5.37 61.63
N LEU A 119 -27.78 6.65 61.66
CA LEU A 119 -28.64 7.15 62.71
C LEU A 119 -30.02 6.45 62.76
N ALA A 120 -30.62 6.17 61.61
CA ALA A 120 -31.88 5.44 61.50
C ALA A 120 -31.76 4.00 62.03
N SER A 121 -30.65 3.30 61.75
CA SER A 121 -30.37 1.96 62.29
C SER A 121 -30.28 1.93 63.83
N GLN A 122 -29.92 3.08 64.42
CA GLN A 122 -29.84 3.29 65.86
C GLN A 122 -31.15 3.84 66.48
N GLY A 123 -32.21 4.07 65.69
CA GLY A 123 -33.47 4.64 66.11
C GLY A 123 -33.43 6.15 66.36
N HIS A 124 -32.37 6.88 65.86
CA HIS A 124 -32.13 8.29 66.11
C HIS A 124 -32.45 9.22 64.90
N ALA A 125 -32.99 8.70 63.80
CA ALA A 125 -33.46 9.48 62.66
C ALA A 125 -34.90 9.10 62.28
N ARG A 126 -35.66 10.07 61.70
CA ARG A 126 -37.01 9.81 61.19
C ARG A 126 -36.93 9.14 59.83
N ASP A 127 -37.83 8.19 59.54
CA ASP A 127 -37.91 7.56 58.22
C ASP A 127 -38.09 8.58 57.05
N SER A 128 -38.86 9.65 57.30
CA SER A 128 -39.06 10.75 56.33
C SER A 128 -37.78 11.53 56.00
N GLU A 129 -36.85 11.66 56.96
CA GLU A 129 -35.57 12.33 56.77
C GLU A 129 -34.62 11.45 55.95
N LEU A 130 -34.57 10.14 56.27
CA LEU A 130 -33.81 9.21 55.49
C LEU A 130 -34.31 9.11 54.04
N MET A 131 -35.62 8.94 53.85
CA MET A 131 -36.23 8.89 52.51
C MET A 131 -35.90 10.13 51.66
N ARG A 132 -35.95 11.33 52.29
CA ARG A 132 -35.57 12.57 51.59
C ARG A 132 -34.11 12.60 51.20
N ALA A 133 -33.20 12.17 52.08
CA ALA A 133 -31.77 12.15 51.76
C ALA A 133 -31.42 11.12 50.66
N GLU A 134 -32.11 10.00 50.63
CA GLU A 134 -31.96 8.99 49.57
C GLU A 134 -32.48 9.49 48.22
N LEU A 135 -33.59 10.21 48.19
CA LEU A 135 -34.08 10.88 47.00
C LEU A 135 -33.06 11.93 46.48
N GLU A 136 -32.51 12.78 47.38
CA GLU A 136 -31.50 13.78 47.01
C GLU A 136 -30.22 13.13 46.53
N LEU A 137 -29.82 11.99 47.07
CA LEU A 137 -28.68 11.17 46.55
C LEU A 137 -28.97 10.67 45.14
N SER A 138 -30.13 10.07 44.90
CA SER A 138 -30.53 9.59 43.57
C SER A 138 -30.57 10.70 42.51
N ILE A 139 -31.06 11.88 42.87
CA ILE A 139 -31.03 13.05 41.99
C ILE A 139 -29.58 13.45 41.65
N ALA A 140 -28.68 13.48 42.65
CA ALA A 140 -27.27 13.82 42.42
C ALA A 140 -26.55 12.73 41.57
N GLU A 141 -26.89 11.48 41.71
CA GLU A 141 -26.37 10.39 40.87
C GLU A 141 -26.82 10.56 39.40
N ALA A 142 -28.09 10.91 39.16
CA ALA A 142 -28.61 11.21 37.84
C ALA A 142 -27.93 12.45 37.22
N GLN A 143 -27.64 13.50 38.00
CA GLN A 143 -26.92 14.68 37.54
C GLN A 143 -25.49 14.37 37.09
N VAL A 144 -24.76 13.54 37.81
CA VAL A 144 -23.42 13.07 37.43
C VAL A 144 -23.51 12.26 36.14
N MET A 145 -24.49 11.36 35.99
CA MET A 145 -24.70 10.59 34.76
C MET A 145 -24.94 11.51 33.57
N SER A 146 -25.84 12.49 33.69
CA SER A 146 -26.11 13.47 32.62
C SER A 146 -24.88 14.28 32.24
N ALA A 147 -24.09 14.75 33.22
CA ALA A 147 -22.85 15.49 32.95
C ALA A 147 -21.77 14.62 32.27
N LYS A 148 -21.71 13.32 32.57
CA LYS A 148 -20.82 12.36 31.87
C LYS A 148 -21.26 12.11 30.44
N GLU A 149 -22.57 11.98 30.21
CA GLU A 149 -23.12 11.84 28.86
C GLU A 149 -22.83 13.08 27.99
N GLU A 150 -23.01 14.27 28.55
CA GLU A 150 -22.68 15.52 27.85
C GLU A 150 -21.19 15.61 27.50
N LYS A 151 -20.31 15.28 28.45
CA LYS A 151 -18.87 15.19 28.18
C LYS A 151 -18.54 14.20 27.05
N ALA A 152 -19.17 13.02 27.04
CA ALA A 152 -18.98 12.01 26.01
C ALA A 152 -19.41 12.53 24.61
N VAL A 153 -20.47 13.33 24.53
CA VAL A 153 -20.89 14.00 23.28
C VAL A 153 -19.81 14.95 22.80
N HIS A 154 -19.25 15.81 23.68
CA HIS A 154 -18.16 16.72 23.30
C HIS A 154 -16.88 15.98 22.86
N GLU A 155 -16.56 14.83 23.47
CA GLU A 155 -15.44 14.00 23.02
C GLU A 155 -15.66 13.44 21.60
N ILE A 156 -16.90 13.09 21.26
CA ILE A 156 -17.27 12.64 19.91
C ILE A 156 -17.15 13.82 18.92
N GLU A 157 -17.62 15.01 19.28
CA GLU A 157 -17.50 16.21 18.45
C GLU A 157 -16.04 16.58 18.18
N LYS A 158 -15.19 16.53 19.21
CA LYS A 158 -13.73 16.72 19.06
C LYS A 158 -13.12 15.72 18.10
N ARG A 159 -13.45 14.43 18.25
CA ARG A 159 -12.98 13.37 17.36
C ARG A 159 -13.44 13.60 15.92
N ARG A 160 -14.68 14.02 15.73
CA ARG A 160 -15.21 14.39 14.40
C ARG A 160 -14.42 15.54 13.77
N ALA A 161 -14.16 16.60 14.52
CA ALA A 161 -13.38 17.74 14.05
C ALA A 161 -11.94 17.33 13.68
N GLN A 162 -11.32 16.45 14.47
CA GLN A 162 -10.00 15.91 14.18
C GLN A 162 -9.98 15.11 12.85
N VAL A 163 -10.96 14.23 12.63
CA VAL A 163 -11.06 13.45 11.39
C VAL A 163 -11.23 14.36 10.18
N LEU A 164 -12.05 15.41 10.28
CA LEU A 164 -12.24 16.40 9.19
C LEU A 164 -10.96 17.18 8.89
N LEU A 165 -10.16 17.49 9.91
CA LEU A 165 -8.85 18.11 9.73
C LEU A 165 -7.86 17.13 9.06
N ASP A 166 -7.83 15.86 9.51
CA ASP A 166 -6.91 14.85 8.97
C ASP A 166 -7.20 14.52 7.50
N ARG A 167 -8.46 14.55 7.07
CA ARG A 167 -8.88 14.36 5.67
C ARG A 167 -8.34 15.44 4.72
N ARG A 168 -7.96 16.59 5.23
CA ARG A 168 -7.33 17.67 4.46
C ARG A 168 -5.83 17.49 4.25
N ARG A 169 -5.24 16.43 4.81
CA ARG A 169 -3.83 16.08 4.67
C ARG A 169 -3.71 14.79 3.90
N VAL A 170 -3.16 14.87 2.71
CA VAL A 170 -2.90 13.68 1.88
C VAL A 170 -1.58 13.07 2.32
N LYS A 171 -1.62 11.81 2.76
CA LYS A 171 -0.47 11.07 3.28
C LYS A 171 -0.09 9.91 2.37
N SER A 172 1.19 9.56 2.36
CA SER A 172 1.65 8.36 1.69
C SER A 172 1.13 7.10 2.40
N PRO A 173 0.51 6.13 1.70
CA PRO A 173 0.05 4.87 2.30
C PRO A 173 1.15 3.82 2.44
N PHE A 174 2.32 3.99 1.79
CA PHE A 174 3.47 3.09 1.86
C PHE A 174 4.77 3.85 1.56
N ASP A 175 5.89 3.24 1.87
CA ASP A 175 7.22 3.76 1.52
C ASP A 175 7.45 3.69 0.01
N GLY A 176 7.79 4.81 -0.63
CA GLY A 176 7.93 4.87 -2.08
C GLY A 176 8.59 6.16 -2.56
N MET A 177 8.45 6.43 -3.86
CA MET A 177 8.97 7.64 -4.50
C MET A 177 7.85 8.37 -5.24
N ILE A 178 7.91 9.69 -5.24
CA ILE A 178 7.02 10.54 -6.04
C ILE A 178 7.47 10.50 -7.50
N ALA A 179 6.71 9.83 -8.35
CA ALA A 179 7.05 9.74 -9.77
C ALA A 179 6.64 10.99 -10.53
N LYS A 180 5.51 11.61 -10.15
CA LYS A 180 4.98 12.79 -10.85
C LYS A 180 4.10 13.62 -9.92
N LEU A 181 4.14 14.94 -10.08
CA LEU A 181 3.22 15.89 -9.47
C LEU A 181 2.20 16.36 -10.51
N HIS A 182 0.92 16.28 -10.17
CA HIS A 182 -0.18 16.67 -11.06
C HIS A 182 -0.73 18.05 -10.72
N ARG A 183 -0.33 18.61 -9.55
CA ARG A 183 -0.81 19.90 -9.01
C ARG A 183 0.33 20.73 -8.48
N GLN A 184 0.05 22.03 -8.37
CA GLN A 184 0.93 23.02 -7.76
C GLN A 184 0.23 23.69 -6.58
N GLU A 185 1.02 24.25 -5.67
CA GLU A 185 0.49 25.07 -4.57
C GLU A 185 -0.36 26.22 -5.11
N GLY A 186 -1.48 26.49 -4.46
CA GLY A 186 -2.45 27.50 -4.85
C GLY A 186 -3.54 27.00 -5.81
N GLU A 187 -3.40 25.83 -6.42
CA GLU A 187 -4.46 25.26 -7.27
C GLU A 187 -5.65 24.78 -6.44
N PHE A 188 -6.85 24.86 -7.05
CA PHE A 188 -8.06 24.34 -6.43
C PHE A 188 -8.32 22.90 -6.86
N LEU A 189 -8.41 22.00 -5.89
CA LEU A 189 -8.79 20.60 -6.08
C LEU A 189 -10.30 20.47 -6.14
N SER A 190 -10.79 19.81 -7.18
CA SER A 190 -12.19 19.51 -7.37
C SER A 190 -12.44 18.01 -7.37
N PRO A 191 -13.66 17.53 -7.08
CA PRO A 191 -14.00 16.10 -7.14
C PRO A 191 -13.80 15.46 -8.52
N LEU A 192 -13.78 16.26 -9.59
CA LEU A 192 -13.56 15.78 -10.96
C LEU A 192 -12.09 15.59 -11.29
N LYS A 193 -11.19 16.21 -10.55
CA LYS A 193 -9.73 16.14 -10.74
C LYS A 193 -9.05 16.19 -9.38
N PRO A 194 -9.16 15.11 -8.60
CA PRO A 194 -8.66 15.06 -7.22
C PRO A 194 -7.19 14.66 -7.13
N GLU A 195 -6.54 14.25 -8.25
CA GLU A 195 -5.19 13.70 -8.28
C GLU A 195 -4.17 14.80 -7.96
N ILE A 196 -3.23 14.51 -7.05
CA ILE A 196 -2.16 15.42 -6.60
C ILE A 196 -0.80 14.93 -7.09
N ALA A 197 -0.51 13.64 -6.89
CA ALA A 197 0.79 13.05 -7.22
C ALA A 197 0.65 11.55 -7.54
N THR A 198 1.57 11.04 -8.36
CA THR A 198 1.74 9.60 -8.57
C THR A 198 2.85 9.10 -7.63
N LEU A 199 2.51 8.15 -6.77
CA LEU A 199 3.43 7.46 -5.88
C LEU A 199 3.72 6.06 -6.42
N VAL A 200 5.00 5.69 -6.47
CA VAL A 200 5.46 4.39 -6.94
C VAL A 200 6.32 3.70 -5.88
N GLN A 201 6.19 2.38 -5.81
CA GLN A 201 7.08 1.54 -5.00
C GLN A 201 8.10 0.89 -5.94
N VAL A 202 9.40 1.23 -5.78
CA VAL A 202 10.50 0.80 -6.66
C VAL A 202 11.64 0.09 -5.94
N ASP A 203 11.57 -0.04 -4.59
CA ASP A 203 12.47 -0.88 -3.78
C ASP A 203 12.43 -2.36 -4.18
N ARG A 204 11.39 -2.73 -4.88
CA ARG A 204 11.18 -3.97 -5.63
C ARG A 204 10.36 -3.68 -6.87
N LEU A 205 10.58 -4.46 -7.92
CA LEU A 205 9.95 -4.31 -9.22
C LEU A 205 9.18 -5.57 -9.60
N LEU A 206 8.21 -5.41 -10.49
CA LEU A 206 7.56 -6.53 -11.19
C LEU A 206 8.14 -6.63 -12.59
N ALA A 207 8.79 -7.74 -12.92
CA ALA A 207 9.10 -8.09 -14.30
C ALA A 207 7.89 -8.81 -14.90
N ARG A 208 7.34 -8.25 -15.97
CA ARG A 208 6.13 -8.73 -16.64
C ARG A 208 6.48 -9.36 -17.98
N PHE A 209 6.11 -10.61 -18.13
CA PHE A 209 6.33 -11.40 -19.34
C PHE A 209 5.01 -11.95 -19.89
N MET A 210 4.94 -12.07 -21.23
CA MET A 210 3.84 -12.75 -21.91
C MET A 210 4.33 -14.10 -22.42
N VAL A 211 4.13 -15.16 -21.63
CA VAL A 211 4.66 -16.51 -21.90
C VAL A 211 3.64 -17.33 -22.69
N PRO A 212 4.06 -18.10 -23.74
CA PRO A 212 3.17 -19.02 -24.42
C PRO A 212 2.47 -19.98 -23.45
N SER A 213 1.16 -20.19 -23.63
CA SER A 213 0.36 -21.02 -22.71
C SER A 213 0.86 -22.46 -22.60
N SER A 214 1.53 -22.98 -23.65
CA SER A 214 2.15 -24.32 -23.64
C SER A 214 3.39 -24.45 -22.77
N GLN A 215 3.98 -23.32 -22.33
CA GLN A 215 5.22 -23.27 -21.54
C GLN A 215 5.00 -22.70 -20.14
N VAL A 216 3.81 -22.21 -19.83
CA VAL A 216 3.52 -21.57 -18.54
C VAL A 216 3.55 -22.56 -17.38
N ASP A 217 3.22 -23.84 -17.62
CA ASP A 217 3.14 -24.91 -16.60
C ASP A 217 4.50 -25.28 -15.98
N GLN A 218 5.62 -24.84 -16.60
CA GLN A 218 6.96 -25.03 -16.01
C GLN A 218 7.25 -24.07 -14.85
N PHE A 219 6.45 -23.02 -14.68
CA PHE A 219 6.62 -22.04 -13.61
C PHE A 219 5.72 -22.36 -12.42
N GLU A 220 6.28 -22.26 -11.23
CA GLU A 220 5.54 -22.39 -9.97
C GLU A 220 5.63 -21.09 -9.18
N VAL A 221 4.52 -20.68 -8.57
CA VAL A 221 4.49 -19.48 -7.72
C VAL A 221 5.48 -19.66 -6.56
N GLY A 222 6.37 -18.69 -6.42
CA GLY A 222 7.42 -18.69 -5.40
C GLY A 222 8.75 -19.25 -5.86
N ALA A 223 8.84 -19.89 -7.05
CA ALA A 223 10.11 -20.36 -7.62
C ALA A 223 11.01 -19.18 -8.02
N ALA A 224 12.33 -19.38 -7.88
CA ALA A 224 13.33 -18.42 -8.37
C ALA A 224 13.61 -18.68 -9.85
N VAL A 225 13.73 -17.60 -10.63
CA VAL A 225 13.98 -17.64 -12.07
C VAL A 225 14.96 -16.53 -12.42
N GLU A 226 15.96 -16.85 -13.24
CA GLU A 226 16.93 -15.87 -13.73
C GLU A 226 16.31 -14.97 -14.82
N ILE A 227 16.52 -13.67 -14.66
CA ILE A 227 16.07 -12.63 -15.59
C ILE A 227 17.29 -11.88 -16.08
N GLU A 228 17.43 -11.73 -17.38
CA GLU A 228 18.47 -10.93 -18.01
C GLU A 228 17.93 -9.54 -18.32
N LEU A 229 18.58 -8.50 -17.77
CA LEU A 229 18.24 -7.10 -18.04
C LEU A 229 18.88 -6.63 -19.35
N GLU A 230 18.40 -5.55 -19.94
CA GLU A 230 18.88 -4.97 -21.21
C GLU A 230 20.41 -4.75 -21.23
N ASN A 231 21.00 -4.42 -20.08
CA ASN A 231 22.46 -4.21 -19.92
C ASN A 231 23.27 -5.51 -19.81
N GLY A 232 22.64 -6.68 -19.96
CA GLY A 232 23.26 -8.01 -19.84
C GLY A 232 23.48 -8.49 -18.39
N ARG A 233 23.02 -7.73 -17.38
CA ARG A 233 23.05 -8.15 -15.97
C ARG A 233 21.98 -9.20 -15.72
N ILE A 234 22.36 -10.31 -15.11
CA ILE A 234 21.43 -11.35 -14.65
C ILE A 234 21.03 -11.04 -13.21
N VAL A 235 19.73 -11.08 -12.94
CA VAL A 235 19.13 -10.88 -11.62
C VAL A 235 18.16 -12.00 -11.30
N ASP A 236 18.03 -12.33 -10.03
CA ASP A 236 17.06 -13.32 -9.56
C ASP A 236 15.69 -12.69 -9.45
N GLY A 237 14.71 -13.24 -10.17
CA GLY A 237 13.29 -12.95 -10.03
C GLY A 237 12.59 -14.10 -9.31
N LYS A 238 11.59 -13.79 -8.50
CA LYS A 238 10.72 -14.78 -7.87
C LYS A 238 9.33 -14.73 -8.51
N VAL A 239 8.82 -15.87 -8.96
CA VAL A 239 7.47 -15.96 -9.54
C VAL A 239 6.45 -15.47 -8.52
N TYR A 240 5.86 -14.32 -8.79
CA TYR A 240 4.87 -13.68 -7.95
C TYR A 240 3.45 -14.11 -8.31
N ARG A 241 3.17 -14.16 -9.62
CA ARG A 241 1.83 -14.48 -10.12
C ARG A 241 1.90 -15.04 -11.53
N ILE A 242 1.12 -16.08 -11.76
CA ILE A 242 0.82 -16.64 -13.09
C ILE A 242 -0.61 -16.26 -13.41
N GLY A 243 -0.85 -15.67 -14.58
CA GLY A 243 -2.17 -15.30 -15.06
C GLY A 243 -3.07 -16.53 -15.20
N ILE A 244 -4.32 -16.39 -14.80
CA ILE A 244 -5.33 -17.46 -14.92
C ILE A 244 -6.07 -17.43 -16.25
N VAL A 245 -5.84 -16.39 -17.06
CA VAL A 245 -6.50 -16.19 -18.36
C VAL A 245 -5.45 -16.18 -19.45
N THR A 246 -5.67 -17.02 -20.47
CA THR A 246 -4.87 -17.00 -21.70
C THR A 246 -5.47 -15.94 -22.64
N ASP A 247 -4.66 -15.04 -23.16
CA ASP A 247 -5.07 -14.13 -24.22
C ASP A 247 -5.32 -14.94 -25.51
N ALA A 248 -6.56 -14.91 -26.00
CA ALA A 248 -6.96 -15.72 -27.14
C ALA A 248 -6.36 -15.27 -28.48
N GLN A 249 -5.86 -14.02 -28.58
CA GLN A 249 -5.24 -13.47 -29.79
C GLN A 249 -3.77 -13.89 -29.89
N SER A 250 -3.03 -13.78 -28.78
CA SER A 250 -1.61 -14.08 -28.72
C SER A 250 -1.30 -15.52 -28.29
N GLY A 251 -2.24 -16.22 -27.66
CA GLY A 251 -2.02 -17.53 -27.06
C GLY A 251 -1.10 -17.50 -25.83
N THR A 252 -0.91 -16.33 -25.22
CA THR A 252 0.03 -16.14 -24.10
C THR A 252 -0.70 -15.96 -22.77
N VAL A 253 0.03 -16.20 -21.69
CA VAL A 253 -0.37 -15.99 -20.30
C VAL A 253 0.57 -14.98 -19.67
N GLU A 254 0.04 -14.06 -18.87
CA GLU A 254 0.83 -13.08 -18.14
C GLU A 254 1.58 -13.77 -16.97
N LEU A 255 2.90 -13.64 -16.96
CA LEU A 255 3.77 -14.08 -15.88
C LEU A 255 4.41 -12.86 -15.22
N LYS A 256 4.25 -12.69 -13.90
CA LYS A 256 4.89 -11.62 -13.13
C LYS A 256 5.88 -12.19 -12.14
N LEU A 257 7.10 -11.68 -12.18
CA LEU A 257 8.17 -11.99 -11.25
C LEU A 257 8.52 -10.76 -10.42
N VAL A 258 8.80 -10.94 -9.13
CA VAL A 258 9.32 -9.87 -8.28
C VAL A 258 10.83 -9.89 -8.33
N ILE A 259 11.42 -8.73 -8.56
CA ILE A 259 12.86 -8.47 -8.47
C ILE A 259 13.09 -7.54 -7.29
N GLU A 260 13.98 -7.90 -6.37
CA GLU A 260 14.40 -7.01 -5.27
C GLU A 260 15.31 -5.90 -5.80
N ASN A 261 15.02 -4.66 -5.42
CA ASN A 261 15.72 -3.47 -5.93
C ASN A 261 15.97 -2.44 -4.80
N PRO A 262 16.61 -2.85 -3.68
CA PRO A 262 16.72 -2.01 -2.49
C PRO A 262 17.49 -0.71 -2.70
N ASN A 263 18.38 -0.66 -3.69
CA ASN A 263 19.20 0.51 -4.01
C ASN A 263 18.64 1.33 -5.18
N ASN A 264 17.47 0.97 -5.72
CA ASN A 264 16.88 1.59 -6.92
C ASN A 264 17.82 1.60 -8.15
N GLU A 265 18.66 0.55 -8.28
CA GLU A 265 19.62 0.42 -9.39
C GLU A 265 18.96 0.05 -10.71
N ILE A 266 17.84 -0.70 -10.65
CA ILE A 266 17.04 -1.10 -11.80
C ILE A 266 15.92 -0.09 -11.97
N ARG A 267 15.75 0.44 -13.16
CA ARG A 267 14.68 1.38 -13.46
C ARG A 267 13.40 0.63 -13.82
N SER A 268 12.28 1.20 -13.44
CA SER A 268 10.98 0.78 -13.98
C SER A 268 10.87 1.17 -15.44
N GLY A 269 10.34 0.27 -16.29
CA GLY A 269 10.26 0.42 -17.75
C GLY A 269 11.48 -0.13 -18.49
N GLU A 270 12.47 -0.72 -17.79
CA GLU A 270 13.63 -1.35 -18.43
C GLU A 270 13.21 -2.69 -19.06
N ILE A 271 13.74 -2.95 -20.27
CA ILE A 271 13.49 -4.21 -20.97
C ILE A 271 14.25 -5.33 -20.23
N CYS A 272 13.61 -6.47 -20.11
CA CYS A 272 14.19 -7.67 -19.52
C CYS A 272 13.76 -8.89 -20.31
N SER A 273 14.50 -9.97 -20.20
CA SER A 273 14.23 -11.21 -20.92
C SER A 273 14.34 -12.44 -20.03
N LEU A 274 13.50 -13.40 -20.31
CA LEU A 274 13.36 -14.67 -19.62
C LEU A 274 13.71 -15.80 -20.57
N LYS A 275 14.63 -16.70 -20.18
CA LYS A 275 14.92 -17.94 -20.91
C LYS A 275 13.93 -19.02 -20.50
N ILE A 276 13.27 -19.63 -21.50
CA ILE A 276 12.26 -20.68 -21.33
C ILE A 276 12.59 -21.91 -22.17
#